data_2ff9ce421814244d06a11a45df46741d
#
_entry.id   2ff9ce421814244d06a11a45df46741d
#
_cell.length_a   1.000
_cell.length_b   1.000
_cell.length_c   1.000
_cell.angle_alpha   90.00
_cell.angle_beta   90.00
_cell.angle_gamma   90.00
#
_symmetry.space_group_name_H-M   'P 1'
#
loop_
_entity.id
_entity.type
_entity.pdbx_description
1 polymer ?
#
loop_
_entity_poly.entity_id
_entity_poly.type
_entity_poly.pdbx_seq_one_letter_code
_entity_poly.pdbx_strand_id
1 'polypeptide(L)'
;MESWDICFRNLSVGYNGVPVLSDINATLPGGKVSVILGGSGCGKSTLLRHVIGLAKPIKGGILIGGKDLFTLSQNDFRRLRKRMGVLFQDGALLGALTLAQNVVLPLSEHLRLQKKLLREAALRVLRMVGLEEFADYYPNQLSGGMRKRAGLARAIIADPALLLCDEPTSGLDPITAARMDNLLLSMHAKYPGMTIVSVSHDLASLKTIADYVLVLGEGRAIFAGTLQELYASKNTYLEQFLERNPG
;
A
#
# COMPACT_ATOMS: atom_id res chain seq x y z
N MET A 1 -20.01 -9.64 0.44
CA MET A 1 -19.09 -8.53 0.75
C MET A 1 -18.71 -7.83 -0.53
N GLU A 2 -18.65 -6.50 -0.55
CA GLU A 2 -18.12 -5.79 -1.72
C GLU A 2 -16.66 -6.23 -1.91
N SER A 3 -16.33 -6.68 -3.12
CA SER A 3 -14.94 -6.97 -3.49
C SER A 3 -14.20 -5.64 -3.65
N TRP A 4 -12.95 -5.60 -3.16
CA TRP A 4 -12.05 -4.44 -3.30
C TRP A 4 -10.91 -4.79 -4.26
N ASP A 5 -11.27 -5.46 -5.36
CA ASP A 5 -10.37 -5.66 -6.49
C ASP A 5 -10.00 -4.33 -7.15
N ILE A 6 -8.79 -4.25 -7.69
CA ILE A 6 -8.33 -3.10 -8.47
C ILE A 6 -8.09 -3.56 -9.89
N CYS A 7 -8.88 -3.05 -10.83
CA CYS A 7 -8.76 -3.38 -12.24
C CYS A 7 -8.20 -2.19 -13.03
N PHE A 8 -7.09 -2.40 -13.71
CA PHE A 8 -6.50 -1.46 -14.66
C PHE A 8 -7.00 -1.79 -16.07
N ARG A 9 -7.55 -0.80 -16.78
CA ARG A 9 -8.09 -0.96 -18.13
C ARG A 9 -7.40 0.00 -19.10
N ASN A 10 -6.56 -0.53 -19.99
CA ASN A 10 -5.77 0.23 -20.98
C ASN A 10 -5.12 1.46 -20.33
N LEU A 11 -4.63 1.30 -19.10
CA LEU A 11 -4.21 2.38 -18.24
C LEU A 11 -2.83 2.91 -18.65
N SER A 12 -2.74 4.22 -18.89
CA SER A 12 -1.47 4.93 -19.05
C SER A 12 -1.38 6.03 -18.01
N VAL A 13 -0.29 6.01 -17.24
CA VAL A 13 -0.04 6.94 -16.12
C VAL A 13 1.31 7.61 -16.26
N GLY A 14 1.41 8.83 -15.79
CA GLY A 14 2.63 9.62 -15.87
C GLY A 14 2.42 11.05 -15.40
N TYR A 15 3.28 11.96 -15.85
CA TYR A 15 3.30 13.35 -15.45
C TYR A 15 3.30 14.26 -16.67
N ASN A 16 2.54 15.37 -16.61
CA ASN A 16 2.51 16.39 -17.66
C ASN A 16 2.26 15.84 -19.08
N GLY A 17 1.40 14.81 -19.18
CA GLY A 17 1.10 14.16 -20.46
C GLY A 17 2.16 13.16 -20.95
N VAL A 18 3.30 13.04 -20.25
CA VAL A 18 4.36 12.07 -20.59
C VAL A 18 4.11 10.76 -19.81
N PRO A 19 3.87 9.63 -20.49
CA PRO A 19 3.61 8.36 -19.82
C PRO A 19 4.89 7.79 -19.21
N VAL A 20 4.77 7.31 -17.96
CA VAL A 20 5.77 6.49 -17.26
C VAL A 20 5.42 5.02 -17.44
N LEU A 21 4.11 4.71 -17.41
CA LEU A 21 3.58 3.38 -17.69
C LEU A 21 2.49 3.52 -18.74
N SER A 22 2.45 2.58 -19.69
CA SER A 22 1.51 2.55 -20.80
C SER A 22 0.81 1.22 -20.93
N ASP A 23 -0.47 1.27 -21.28
CA ASP A 23 -1.31 0.12 -21.63
C ASP A 23 -1.32 -1.00 -20.57
N ILE A 24 -1.40 -0.61 -19.31
CA ILE A 24 -1.50 -1.57 -18.20
C ILE A 24 -2.91 -2.17 -18.21
N ASN A 25 -2.96 -3.50 -18.36
CA ASN A 25 -4.17 -4.32 -18.26
C ASN A 25 -3.91 -5.43 -17.24
N ALA A 26 -4.47 -5.29 -16.04
CA ALA A 26 -4.31 -6.25 -14.95
C ALA A 26 -5.42 -6.08 -13.92
N THR A 27 -5.69 -7.13 -13.15
CA THR A 27 -6.61 -7.07 -12.01
C THR A 27 -5.89 -7.60 -10.77
N LEU A 28 -5.80 -6.77 -9.73
CA LEU A 28 -5.34 -7.17 -8.40
C LEU A 28 -6.56 -7.67 -7.62
N PRO A 29 -6.58 -8.93 -7.18
CA PRO A 29 -7.76 -9.54 -6.59
C PRO A 29 -8.10 -8.96 -5.21
N GLY A 30 -9.39 -8.76 -4.97
CA GLY A 30 -9.91 -8.31 -3.67
C GLY A 30 -9.72 -9.36 -2.56
N GLY A 31 -9.47 -8.90 -1.34
CA GLY A 31 -9.25 -9.76 -0.17
C GLY A 31 -7.96 -10.57 -0.21
N LYS A 32 -7.00 -10.17 -1.03
CA LYS A 32 -5.69 -10.81 -1.21
C LYS A 32 -4.57 -9.80 -0.97
N VAL A 33 -3.37 -10.32 -0.76
CA VAL A 33 -2.14 -9.53 -0.72
C VAL A 33 -1.53 -9.55 -2.12
N SER A 34 -1.59 -8.41 -2.81
CA SER A 34 -0.97 -8.22 -4.11
C SER A 34 0.33 -7.43 -3.98
N VAL A 35 1.40 -7.89 -4.62
CA VAL A 35 2.68 -7.17 -4.66
C VAL A 35 2.92 -6.63 -6.07
N ILE A 36 3.12 -5.30 -6.17
CA ILE A 36 3.57 -4.64 -7.40
C ILE A 36 5.10 -4.60 -7.36
N LEU A 37 5.72 -5.41 -8.21
CA LEU A 37 7.15 -5.63 -8.26
C LEU A 37 7.78 -4.92 -9.47
N GLY A 38 9.04 -4.55 -9.37
CA GLY A 38 9.81 -3.99 -10.49
C GLY A 38 11.03 -3.21 -10.03
N GLY A 39 11.93 -2.94 -10.95
CA GLY A 39 13.16 -2.18 -10.70
C GLY A 39 12.92 -0.76 -10.21
N SER A 40 13.96 -0.11 -9.69
CA SER A 40 13.88 1.30 -9.29
C SER A 40 13.51 2.17 -10.49
N GLY A 41 12.61 3.13 -10.28
CA GLY A 41 12.17 4.06 -11.33
C GLY A 41 11.19 3.50 -12.37
N CYS A 42 10.81 2.21 -12.34
CA CYS A 42 9.90 1.62 -13.33
C CYS A 42 8.43 2.09 -13.25
N GLY A 43 8.08 2.98 -12.31
CA GLY A 43 6.73 3.56 -12.23
C GLY A 43 5.82 3.02 -11.13
N LYS A 44 6.30 2.17 -10.21
CA LYS A 44 5.50 1.57 -9.12
C LYS A 44 4.78 2.61 -8.25
N SER A 45 5.53 3.55 -7.67
CA SER A 45 4.94 4.62 -6.83
C SER A 45 4.08 5.58 -7.66
N THR A 46 4.39 5.74 -8.96
CA THR A 46 3.52 6.49 -9.88
C THR A 46 2.17 5.79 -10.03
N LEU A 47 2.16 4.49 -10.30
CA LEU A 47 0.92 3.70 -10.38
C LEU A 47 0.12 3.79 -9.08
N LEU A 48 0.80 3.61 -7.93
CA LEU A 48 0.15 3.68 -6.62
C LEU A 48 -0.51 5.04 -6.36
N ARG A 49 0.15 6.16 -6.72
CA ARG A 49 -0.42 7.52 -6.60
C ARG A 49 -1.71 7.69 -7.41
N HIS A 50 -1.80 7.06 -8.58
CA HIS A 50 -3.02 7.08 -9.39
C HIS A 50 -4.13 6.20 -8.76
N VAL A 51 -3.78 5.06 -8.15
CA VAL A 51 -4.74 4.22 -7.39
C VAL A 51 -5.30 4.96 -6.17
N ILE A 52 -4.49 5.76 -5.48
CA ILE A 52 -4.94 6.62 -4.37
C ILE A 52 -5.84 7.77 -4.88
N GLY A 53 -5.81 8.05 -6.19
CA GLY A 53 -6.53 9.18 -6.79
C GLY A 53 -5.86 10.54 -6.56
N LEU A 54 -4.55 10.58 -6.37
CA LEU A 54 -3.76 11.82 -6.26
C LEU A 54 -3.42 12.41 -7.63
N ALA A 55 -3.50 11.62 -8.70
CA ALA A 55 -3.30 12.06 -10.07
C ALA A 55 -4.29 11.35 -10.99
N LYS A 56 -4.71 12.02 -12.08
CA LYS A 56 -5.57 11.43 -13.11
C LYS A 56 -4.71 10.68 -14.13
N PRO A 57 -5.17 9.54 -14.66
CA PRO A 57 -4.47 8.84 -15.74
C PRO A 57 -4.44 9.68 -17.02
N ILE A 58 -3.44 9.43 -17.84
CA ILE A 58 -3.33 10.01 -19.19
C ILE A 58 -4.35 9.34 -20.12
N LYS A 59 -4.53 8.01 -19.97
CA LYS A 59 -5.47 7.20 -20.75
C LYS A 59 -5.97 6.02 -19.92
N GLY A 60 -7.14 5.50 -20.27
CA GLY A 60 -7.73 4.33 -19.62
C GLY A 60 -8.36 4.66 -18.28
N GLY A 61 -8.55 3.64 -17.43
CA GLY A 61 -9.25 3.78 -16.16
C GLY A 61 -8.72 2.86 -15.07
N ILE A 62 -9.03 3.22 -13.82
CA ILE A 62 -8.78 2.42 -12.63
C ILE A 62 -10.13 2.15 -11.97
N LEU A 63 -10.52 0.89 -11.92
CA LEU A 63 -11.73 0.48 -11.22
C LEU A 63 -11.36 -0.11 -9.86
N ILE A 64 -12.09 0.29 -8.82
CA ILE A 64 -11.97 -0.26 -7.47
C ILE A 64 -13.34 -0.77 -7.06
N GLY A 65 -13.45 -2.08 -6.80
CA GLY A 65 -14.74 -2.72 -6.55
C GLY A 65 -15.73 -2.48 -7.68
N GLY A 66 -15.28 -2.54 -8.94
CA GLY A 66 -16.06 -2.33 -10.14
C GLY A 66 -16.43 -0.87 -10.46
N LYS A 67 -16.07 0.10 -9.61
CA LYS A 67 -16.37 1.53 -9.80
C LYS A 67 -15.15 2.27 -10.35
N ASP A 68 -15.30 2.95 -11.48
CA ASP A 68 -14.20 3.77 -12.05
C ASP A 68 -13.93 4.98 -11.16
N LEU A 69 -12.70 5.02 -10.64
CA LEU A 69 -12.22 6.00 -9.66
C LEU A 69 -12.39 7.46 -10.13
N PHE A 70 -12.22 7.71 -11.44
CA PHE A 70 -12.17 9.05 -12.00
C PHE A 70 -13.50 9.55 -12.56
N THR A 71 -14.53 8.68 -12.58
CA THR A 71 -15.91 9.03 -12.96
C THR A 71 -16.83 9.17 -11.73
N LEU A 72 -16.33 8.85 -10.54
CA LEU A 72 -17.10 8.98 -9.29
C LEU A 72 -17.48 10.44 -9.02
N SER A 73 -18.65 10.62 -8.40
CA SER A 73 -19.00 11.91 -7.80
C SER A 73 -17.99 12.25 -6.67
N GLN A 74 -17.84 13.53 -6.34
CA GLN A 74 -16.97 13.94 -5.22
C GLN A 74 -17.35 13.27 -3.90
N ASN A 75 -18.64 13.05 -3.66
CA ASN A 75 -19.11 12.38 -2.45
C ASN A 75 -18.77 10.90 -2.43
N ASP A 76 -18.92 10.20 -3.54
CA ASP A 76 -18.59 8.78 -3.64
C ASP A 76 -17.08 8.57 -3.58
N PHE A 77 -16.31 9.45 -4.21
CA PHE A 77 -14.85 9.44 -4.11
C PHE A 77 -14.37 9.64 -2.66
N ARG A 78 -14.98 10.59 -1.91
CA ARG A 78 -14.69 10.78 -0.48
C ARG A 78 -15.05 9.54 0.34
N ARG A 79 -16.19 8.89 0.06
CA ARG A 79 -16.62 7.65 0.74
C ARG A 79 -15.62 6.51 0.47
N LEU A 80 -15.18 6.36 -0.76
CA LEU A 80 -14.19 5.36 -1.17
C LEU A 80 -12.86 5.59 -0.45
N ARG A 81 -12.34 6.84 -0.45
CA ARG A 81 -11.09 7.18 0.23
C ARG A 81 -11.11 6.94 1.73
N LYS A 82 -12.24 7.10 2.42
CA LYS A 82 -12.40 6.77 3.85
C LYS A 82 -12.20 5.28 4.15
N ARG A 83 -12.34 4.43 3.14
CA ARG A 83 -12.12 2.98 3.23
C ARG A 83 -10.75 2.55 2.74
N MET A 84 -9.87 3.50 2.40
CA MET A 84 -8.49 3.28 2.02
C MET A 84 -7.55 3.69 3.15
N GLY A 85 -6.60 2.82 3.47
CA GLY A 85 -5.42 3.14 4.28
C GLY A 85 -4.20 3.26 3.38
N VAL A 86 -3.32 4.22 3.65
CA VAL A 86 -2.09 4.40 2.88
C VAL A 86 -0.89 4.49 3.82
N LEU A 87 0.06 3.59 3.61
CA LEU A 87 1.40 3.66 4.19
C LEU A 87 2.36 4.19 3.12
N PHE A 88 2.87 5.39 3.31
CA PHE A 88 3.90 5.98 2.46
C PHE A 88 5.30 5.51 2.87
N GLN A 89 6.26 5.57 1.96
CA GLN A 89 7.61 5.05 2.09
C GLN A 89 8.31 5.43 3.42
N ASP A 90 8.20 6.69 3.86
CA ASP A 90 8.81 7.17 5.11
C ASP A 90 7.79 7.29 6.28
N GLY A 91 6.60 6.66 6.14
CA GLY A 91 5.50 6.77 7.08
C GLY A 91 4.71 8.08 6.95
N ALA A 92 5.26 9.14 6.36
CA ALA A 92 4.66 10.47 6.15
C ALA A 92 3.96 11.04 7.41
N LEU A 93 4.62 10.91 8.57
CA LEU A 93 4.11 11.44 9.83
C LEU A 93 4.31 12.96 9.89
N LEU A 94 3.33 13.67 10.48
CA LEU A 94 3.42 15.11 10.71
C LEU A 94 4.34 15.36 11.91
N GLY A 95 5.47 16.06 11.69
CA GLY A 95 6.52 16.27 12.68
C GLY A 95 6.08 17.07 13.91
N ALA A 96 5.05 17.91 13.76
CA ALA A 96 4.50 18.74 14.86
C ALA A 96 3.52 17.97 15.76
N LEU A 97 3.17 16.73 15.42
CA LEU A 97 2.22 15.90 16.16
C LEU A 97 2.93 14.71 16.82
N THR A 98 2.46 14.29 17.98
CA THR A 98 2.90 13.05 18.62
C THR A 98 2.44 11.83 17.79
N LEU A 99 2.96 10.63 18.11
CA LEU A 99 2.51 9.40 17.47
C LEU A 99 1.01 9.20 17.61
N ALA A 100 0.48 9.30 18.83
CA ALA A 100 -0.96 9.15 19.08
C ALA A 100 -1.78 10.14 18.26
N GLN A 101 -1.34 11.40 18.16
CA GLN A 101 -2.01 12.42 17.36
C GLN A 101 -1.94 12.11 15.86
N ASN A 102 -0.79 11.67 15.35
CA ASN A 102 -0.65 11.25 13.95
C ASN A 102 -1.59 10.09 13.60
N VAL A 103 -1.65 9.09 14.47
CA VAL A 103 -2.45 7.88 14.24
C VAL A 103 -3.94 8.18 14.17
N VAL A 104 -4.46 9.11 15.01
CA VAL A 104 -5.90 9.42 15.02
C VAL A 104 -6.36 10.40 13.95
N LEU A 105 -5.47 11.00 13.17
CA LEU A 105 -5.84 11.99 12.14
C LEU A 105 -7.01 11.52 11.25
N PRO A 106 -7.02 10.28 10.70
CA PRO A 106 -8.12 9.83 9.85
C PRO A 106 -9.48 9.80 10.56
N LEU A 107 -9.49 9.57 11.88
CA LEU A 107 -10.72 9.59 12.68
C LEU A 107 -11.12 11.02 13.06
N SER A 108 -10.17 11.84 13.47
CA SER A 108 -10.43 13.19 13.95
C SER A 108 -10.96 14.14 12.86
N GLU A 109 -10.56 13.92 11.60
CA GLU A 109 -11.08 14.70 10.46
C GLU A 109 -12.53 14.39 10.10
N HIS A 110 -13.01 13.20 10.48
CA HIS A 110 -14.30 12.71 10.02
C HIS A 110 -15.32 12.49 11.13
N LEU A 111 -14.86 12.36 12.38
CA LEU A 111 -15.70 12.04 13.53
C LEU A 111 -15.47 13.07 14.65
N ARG A 112 -16.56 13.58 15.20
CA ARG A 112 -16.49 14.44 16.41
C ARG A 112 -16.43 13.57 17.65
N LEU A 113 -15.30 12.92 17.90
CA LEU A 113 -15.08 12.08 19.06
C LEU A 113 -14.42 12.86 20.20
N GLN A 114 -14.69 12.45 21.44
CA GLN A 114 -13.98 12.98 22.60
C GLN A 114 -12.49 12.62 22.54
N LYS A 115 -11.63 13.52 23.00
CA LYS A 115 -10.16 13.32 23.00
C LYS A 115 -9.73 12.02 23.69
N LYS A 116 -10.44 11.63 24.76
CA LYS A 116 -10.18 10.36 25.48
C LYS A 116 -10.38 9.14 24.56
N LEU A 117 -11.49 9.08 23.83
CA LEU A 117 -11.78 7.97 22.91
C LEU A 117 -10.78 7.91 21.74
N LEU A 118 -10.39 9.07 21.19
CA LEU A 118 -9.35 9.13 20.16
C LEU A 118 -8.02 8.57 20.68
N ARG A 119 -7.61 8.95 21.91
CA ARG A 119 -6.38 8.43 22.52
C ARG A 119 -6.44 6.91 22.74
N GLU A 120 -7.55 6.40 23.25
CA GLU A 120 -7.74 4.95 23.42
C GLU A 120 -7.67 4.20 22.09
N ALA A 121 -8.28 4.74 21.02
CA ALA A 121 -8.17 4.19 19.67
C ALA A 121 -6.72 4.19 19.17
N ALA A 122 -5.97 5.30 19.40
CA ALA A 122 -4.55 5.36 19.03
C ALA A 122 -3.72 4.29 19.75
N LEU A 123 -3.88 4.18 21.08
CA LEU A 123 -3.13 3.21 21.89
C LEU A 123 -3.41 1.77 21.44
N ARG A 124 -4.67 1.46 21.10
CA ARG A 124 -5.05 0.14 20.58
C ARG A 124 -4.26 -0.24 19.31
N VAL A 125 -4.19 0.66 18.32
CA VAL A 125 -3.46 0.35 17.07
C VAL A 125 -1.95 0.48 17.23
N LEU A 126 -1.46 1.38 18.08
CA LEU A 126 -0.04 1.47 18.44
C LEU A 126 0.46 0.20 19.12
N ARG A 127 -0.35 -0.41 19.99
CA ARG A 127 -0.07 -1.73 20.59
C ARG A 127 0.07 -2.82 19.53
N MET A 128 -0.80 -2.83 18.52
CA MET A 128 -0.73 -3.80 17.43
C MET A 128 0.58 -3.72 16.64
N VAL A 129 1.19 -2.54 16.52
CA VAL A 129 2.46 -2.32 15.83
C VAL A 129 3.66 -2.27 16.79
N GLY A 130 3.47 -2.55 18.09
CA GLY A 130 4.53 -2.55 19.12
C GLY A 130 5.11 -1.16 19.42
N LEU A 131 4.25 -0.13 19.46
CA LEU A 131 4.64 1.26 19.68
C LEU A 131 3.79 1.98 20.74
N GLU A 132 3.09 1.25 21.60
CA GLU A 132 2.21 1.85 22.61
C GLU A 132 2.96 2.78 23.58
N GLU A 133 4.16 2.38 24.03
CA GLU A 133 5.00 3.14 24.96
C GLU A 133 5.52 4.45 24.33
N PHE A 134 5.53 4.55 23.00
CA PHE A 134 5.99 5.71 22.25
C PHE A 134 4.85 6.66 21.83
N ALA A 135 3.65 6.48 22.36
CA ALA A 135 2.46 7.24 21.94
C ALA A 135 2.62 8.77 22.01
N ASP A 136 3.37 9.25 22.97
CA ASP A 136 3.62 10.68 23.23
C ASP A 136 4.92 11.20 22.59
N TYR A 137 5.67 10.33 21.86
CA TYR A 137 6.90 10.71 21.15
C TYR A 137 6.56 11.42 19.83
N TYR A 138 7.46 12.32 19.43
CA TYR A 138 7.39 12.96 18.10
C TYR A 138 8.15 12.15 17.05
N PRO A 139 7.81 12.28 15.75
CA PRO A 139 8.45 11.51 14.68
C PRO A 139 9.98 11.60 14.62
N ASN A 140 10.57 12.74 15.00
CA ASN A 140 12.02 12.95 15.03
C ASN A 140 12.75 12.17 16.14
N GLN A 141 12.03 11.66 17.12
CA GLN A 141 12.56 10.84 18.22
C GLN A 141 12.55 9.34 17.89
N LEU A 142 12.09 8.96 16.69
CA LEU A 142 11.88 7.58 16.31
C LEU A 142 12.85 7.10 15.24
N SER A 143 13.18 5.80 15.26
CA SER A 143 13.91 5.16 14.15
C SER A 143 13.07 5.10 12.87
N GLY A 144 13.70 4.85 11.71
CA GLY A 144 13.00 4.69 10.44
C GLY A 144 11.92 3.60 10.48
N GLY A 145 12.25 2.43 11.06
CA GLY A 145 11.31 1.33 11.23
C GLY A 145 10.14 1.66 12.16
N MET A 146 10.39 2.42 13.23
CA MET A 146 9.31 2.90 14.12
C MET A 146 8.38 3.86 13.38
N ARG A 147 8.92 4.81 12.59
CA ARG A 147 8.10 5.73 11.79
C ARG A 147 7.22 4.99 10.79
N LYS A 148 7.75 3.97 10.09
CA LYS A 148 6.96 3.13 9.18
C LYS A 148 5.85 2.37 9.89
N ARG A 149 6.13 1.74 11.04
CA ARG A 149 5.10 1.06 11.85
C ARG A 149 4.03 2.02 12.35
N ALA A 150 4.40 3.24 12.76
CA ALA A 150 3.44 4.27 13.14
C ALA A 150 2.59 4.75 11.94
N GLY A 151 3.19 4.88 10.76
CA GLY A 151 2.47 5.13 9.50
C GLY A 151 1.46 4.04 9.17
N LEU A 152 1.82 2.76 9.40
CA LEU A 152 0.90 1.65 9.26
C LEU A 152 -0.24 1.73 10.28
N ALA A 153 0.05 2.04 11.56
CA ALA A 153 -0.99 2.24 12.58
C ALA A 153 -1.99 3.32 12.16
N ARG A 154 -1.52 4.44 11.60
CA ARG A 154 -2.37 5.49 11.05
C ARG A 154 -3.20 5.00 9.86
N ALA A 155 -2.62 4.19 8.99
CA ALA A 155 -3.30 3.67 7.81
C ALA A 155 -4.46 2.73 8.17
N ILE A 156 -4.35 1.96 9.27
CA ILE A 156 -5.34 0.94 9.64
C ILE A 156 -6.36 1.38 10.69
N ILE A 157 -6.21 2.57 11.30
CA ILE A 157 -7.07 2.98 12.42
C ILE A 157 -8.56 3.11 12.07
N ALA A 158 -8.87 3.38 10.81
CA ALA A 158 -10.23 3.51 10.31
C ALA A 158 -10.80 2.19 9.73
N ASP A 159 -10.18 1.05 10.02
CA ASP A 159 -10.53 -0.28 9.52
C ASP A 159 -10.74 -0.27 7.98
N PRO A 160 -9.67 0.01 7.20
CA PRO A 160 -9.79 0.15 5.75
C PRO A 160 -10.13 -1.18 5.09
N ALA A 161 -10.87 -1.12 3.98
CA ALA A 161 -11.11 -2.27 3.12
C ALA A 161 -9.96 -2.49 2.11
N LEU A 162 -9.19 -1.42 1.83
CA LEU A 162 -8.02 -1.43 0.95
C LEU A 162 -6.84 -0.76 1.66
N LEU A 163 -5.75 -1.49 1.86
CA LEU A 163 -4.49 -0.99 2.40
C LEU A 163 -3.44 -0.93 1.29
N LEU A 164 -2.93 0.26 1.03
CA LEU A 164 -1.92 0.54 0.02
C LEU A 164 -0.60 0.85 0.71
N CYS A 165 0.47 0.12 0.39
CA CYS A 165 1.79 0.27 1.01
C CYS A 165 2.84 0.61 -0.05
N ASP A 166 3.49 1.77 0.09
CA ASP A 166 4.59 2.18 -0.78
C ASP A 166 5.92 1.84 -0.11
N GLU A 167 6.57 0.78 -0.58
CA GLU A 167 7.87 0.28 -0.11
C GLU A 167 7.98 0.13 1.43
N PRO A 168 7.12 -0.68 2.06
CA PRO A 168 7.05 -0.76 3.53
C PRO A 168 8.35 -1.22 4.19
N THR A 169 9.16 -2.04 3.51
CA THR A 169 10.41 -2.62 4.03
C THR A 169 11.66 -1.88 3.58
N SER A 170 11.57 -0.93 2.64
CA SER A 170 12.75 -0.24 2.10
C SER A 170 13.55 0.50 3.18
N GLY A 171 14.88 0.39 3.13
CA GLY A 171 15.78 1.04 4.09
C GLY A 171 15.74 0.46 5.50
N LEU A 172 15.12 -0.70 5.70
CA LEU A 172 15.15 -1.46 6.95
C LEU A 172 16.21 -2.56 6.87
N ASP A 173 16.77 -2.91 8.01
CA ASP A 173 17.59 -4.12 8.12
C ASP A 173 16.71 -5.37 7.90
N PRO A 174 17.29 -6.54 7.53
CA PRO A 174 16.52 -7.74 7.19
C PRO A 174 15.58 -8.22 8.31
N ILE A 175 15.98 -8.09 9.57
CA ILE A 175 15.16 -8.52 10.71
C ILE A 175 13.94 -7.60 10.87
N THR A 176 14.15 -6.30 10.75
CA THR A 176 13.08 -5.30 10.86
C THR A 176 12.15 -5.37 9.64
N ALA A 177 12.68 -5.65 8.44
CA ALA A 177 11.89 -5.90 7.23
C ALA A 177 10.97 -7.11 7.40
N ALA A 178 11.51 -8.26 7.84
CA ALA A 178 10.72 -9.45 8.11
C ALA A 178 9.62 -9.22 9.18
N ARG A 179 9.91 -8.41 10.20
CA ARG A 179 8.89 -8.02 11.20
C ARG A 179 7.77 -7.18 10.58
N MET A 180 8.09 -6.29 9.62
CA MET A 180 7.09 -5.50 8.91
C MET A 180 6.20 -6.39 8.03
N ASP A 181 6.78 -7.35 7.30
CA ASP A 181 6.03 -8.32 6.50
C ASP A 181 5.09 -9.17 7.35
N ASN A 182 5.58 -9.72 8.46
CA ASN A 182 4.75 -10.45 9.41
C ASN A 182 3.62 -9.59 10.01
N LEU A 183 3.88 -8.31 10.22
CA LEU A 183 2.86 -7.37 10.69
C LEU A 183 1.77 -7.16 9.63
N LEU A 184 2.12 -7.00 8.35
CA LEU A 184 1.15 -6.91 7.25
C LEU A 184 0.30 -8.18 7.14
N LEU A 185 0.91 -9.37 7.23
CA LEU A 185 0.18 -10.64 7.24
C LEU A 185 -0.76 -10.76 8.44
N SER A 186 -0.32 -10.35 9.63
CA SER A 186 -1.16 -10.38 10.83
C SER A 186 -2.37 -9.44 10.72
N MET A 187 -2.19 -8.29 10.06
CA MET A 187 -3.29 -7.37 9.75
C MET A 187 -4.27 -7.99 8.75
N HIS A 188 -3.75 -8.58 7.66
CA HIS A 188 -4.59 -9.28 6.68
C HIS A 188 -5.42 -10.40 7.31
N ALA A 189 -4.81 -11.22 8.17
CA ALA A 189 -5.51 -12.28 8.91
C ALA A 189 -6.56 -11.74 9.89
N LYS A 190 -6.26 -10.60 10.55
CA LYS A 190 -7.16 -9.98 11.54
C LYS A 190 -8.37 -9.30 10.90
N TYR A 191 -8.22 -8.78 9.68
CA TYR A 191 -9.27 -8.07 8.95
C TYR A 191 -9.67 -8.86 7.69
N PRO A 192 -10.49 -9.93 7.82
CA PRO A 192 -10.91 -10.75 6.69
C PRO A 192 -11.59 -9.92 5.61
N GLY A 193 -11.13 -10.07 4.37
CA GLY A 193 -11.64 -9.32 3.22
C GLY A 193 -10.92 -8.00 2.96
N MET A 194 -9.96 -7.58 3.80
CA MET A 194 -9.09 -6.45 3.49
C MET A 194 -8.17 -6.81 2.31
N THR A 195 -8.17 -5.98 1.29
CA THR A 195 -7.21 -6.07 0.19
C THR A 195 -5.94 -5.32 0.57
N ILE A 196 -4.77 -5.95 0.41
CA ILE A 196 -3.47 -5.27 0.58
C ILE A 196 -2.78 -5.19 -0.77
N VAL A 197 -2.30 -4.00 -1.13
CA VAL A 197 -1.42 -3.79 -2.28
C VAL A 197 -0.11 -3.19 -1.78
N SER A 198 0.97 -3.93 -1.91
CA SER A 198 2.31 -3.51 -1.52
C SER A 198 3.16 -3.27 -2.76
N VAL A 199 3.78 -2.11 -2.85
CA VAL A 199 4.83 -1.84 -3.83
C VAL A 199 6.16 -2.25 -3.22
N SER A 200 6.95 -3.06 -3.92
CA SER A 200 8.26 -3.50 -3.45
C SER A 200 9.23 -3.75 -4.60
N HIS A 201 10.51 -3.72 -4.29
CA HIS A 201 11.58 -4.25 -5.14
C HIS A 201 12.29 -5.43 -4.46
N ASP A 202 11.84 -5.82 -3.26
CA ASP A 202 12.43 -6.88 -2.43
C ASP A 202 11.74 -8.22 -2.69
N LEU A 203 12.55 -9.21 -3.14
CA LEU A 203 12.07 -10.57 -3.40
C LEU A 203 11.85 -11.39 -2.13
N ALA A 204 12.50 -11.06 -1.01
CA ALA A 204 12.26 -11.75 0.25
C ALA A 204 10.86 -11.41 0.78
N SER A 205 10.49 -10.11 0.78
CA SER A 205 9.12 -9.67 1.07
C SER A 205 8.11 -10.30 0.14
N LEU A 206 8.39 -10.33 -1.19
CA LEU A 206 7.50 -10.95 -2.17
C LEU A 206 7.16 -12.41 -1.79
N LYS A 207 8.19 -13.23 -1.51
CA LYS A 207 8.02 -14.64 -1.14
C LYS A 207 7.20 -14.82 0.15
N THR A 208 7.31 -13.85 1.05
CA THR A 208 6.68 -13.92 2.37
C THR A 208 5.20 -13.55 2.33
N ILE A 209 4.83 -12.46 1.59
CA ILE A 209 3.50 -11.89 1.72
C ILE A 209 2.59 -12.04 0.50
N ALA A 210 3.13 -12.34 -0.71
CA ALA A 210 2.34 -12.23 -1.92
C ALA A 210 1.44 -13.44 -2.20
N ASP A 211 0.14 -13.20 -2.37
CA ASP A 211 -0.78 -14.11 -3.04
C ASP A 211 -0.75 -13.90 -4.57
N TYR A 212 -0.64 -12.63 -4.99
CA TYR A 212 -0.71 -12.18 -6.38
C TYR A 212 0.39 -11.18 -6.69
N VAL A 213 0.91 -11.18 -7.90
CA VAL A 213 2.06 -10.36 -8.31
C VAL A 213 1.75 -9.65 -9.62
N LEU A 214 2.02 -8.33 -9.65
CA LEU A 214 2.08 -7.53 -10.85
C LEU A 214 3.52 -7.08 -11.05
N VAL A 215 4.20 -7.56 -12.09
CA VAL A 215 5.56 -7.13 -12.41
C VAL A 215 5.53 -6.02 -13.44
N LEU A 216 6.15 -4.89 -13.11
CA LEU A 216 6.32 -3.74 -13.99
C LEU A 216 7.76 -3.68 -14.51
N GLY A 217 7.90 -3.43 -15.79
CA GLY A 217 9.18 -3.23 -16.45
C GLY A 217 9.00 -2.59 -17.81
N GLU A 218 10.00 -1.86 -18.30
CA GLU A 218 10.00 -1.24 -19.62
C GLU A 218 8.75 -0.38 -19.91
N GLY A 219 8.23 0.30 -18.88
CA GLY A 219 7.04 1.15 -19.00
C GLY A 219 5.71 0.41 -19.17
N ARG A 220 5.63 -0.88 -18.89
CA ARG A 220 4.43 -1.73 -19.05
C ARG A 220 4.31 -2.82 -17.97
N ALA A 221 3.19 -3.52 -17.94
CA ALA A 221 3.03 -4.75 -17.19
C ALA A 221 3.69 -5.90 -17.95
N ILE A 222 4.68 -6.54 -17.32
CA ILE A 222 5.39 -7.70 -17.88
C ILE A 222 4.70 -9.00 -17.48
N PHE A 223 4.13 -9.02 -16.27
CA PHE A 223 3.44 -10.20 -15.74
C PHE A 223 2.35 -9.77 -14.75
N ALA A 224 1.26 -10.52 -14.72
CA ALA A 224 0.22 -10.42 -13.70
C ALA A 224 -0.34 -11.83 -13.44
N GLY A 225 -0.22 -12.32 -12.21
CA GLY A 225 -0.62 -13.68 -11.84
C GLY A 225 -0.28 -14.02 -10.40
N THR A 226 -0.50 -15.25 -10.01
CA THR A 226 -0.12 -15.79 -8.70
C THR A 226 1.40 -15.90 -8.56
N LEU A 227 1.87 -16.00 -7.31
CA LEU A 227 3.30 -16.22 -7.05
C LEU A 227 3.80 -17.55 -7.67
N GLN A 228 2.96 -18.59 -7.71
CA GLN A 228 3.30 -19.87 -8.33
C GLN A 228 3.47 -19.74 -9.86
N GLU A 229 2.56 -19.01 -10.52
CA GLU A 229 2.66 -18.74 -11.96
C GLU A 229 3.88 -17.88 -12.30
N LEU A 230 4.26 -16.93 -11.41
CA LEU A 230 5.48 -16.15 -11.58
C LEU A 230 6.73 -17.04 -11.65
N TYR A 231 6.88 -17.97 -10.70
CA TYR A 231 8.02 -18.90 -10.68
C TYR A 231 7.98 -19.96 -11.79
N ALA A 232 6.81 -20.29 -12.31
CA ALA A 232 6.65 -21.21 -13.45
C ALA A 232 6.83 -20.51 -14.81
N SER A 233 6.93 -19.19 -14.83
CA SER A 233 7.04 -18.40 -16.07
C SER A 233 8.42 -18.60 -16.71
N LYS A 234 8.41 -18.84 -18.03
CA LYS A 234 9.63 -18.94 -18.87
C LYS A 234 9.97 -17.59 -19.53
N ASN A 235 9.54 -16.47 -18.95
CA ASN A 235 9.84 -15.16 -19.48
C ASN A 235 11.26 -14.75 -19.08
N THR A 236 12.12 -14.54 -20.06
CA THR A 236 13.54 -14.20 -19.87
C THR A 236 13.76 -12.95 -18.99
N TYR A 237 12.89 -11.94 -19.09
CA TYR A 237 12.96 -10.76 -18.24
C TYR A 237 12.71 -11.13 -16.76
N LEU A 238 11.71 -11.98 -16.50
CA LEU A 238 11.38 -12.42 -15.13
C LEU A 238 12.49 -13.31 -14.57
N GLU A 239 13.04 -14.24 -15.36
CA GLU A 239 14.17 -15.07 -14.95
C GLU A 239 15.36 -14.20 -14.53
N GLN A 240 15.78 -13.26 -15.39
CA GLN A 240 16.87 -12.33 -15.08
C GLN A 240 16.58 -11.43 -13.87
N PHE A 241 15.33 -11.00 -13.69
CA PHE A 241 14.93 -10.18 -12.56
C PHE A 241 15.01 -10.97 -11.25
N LEU A 242 14.54 -12.23 -11.26
CA LEU A 242 14.56 -13.11 -10.09
C LEU A 242 15.98 -13.58 -9.73
N GLU A 243 16.85 -13.79 -10.73
CA GLU A 243 18.24 -14.21 -10.54
C GLU A 243 19.16 -13.08 -10.04
N ARG A 244 18.97 -11.85 -10.53
CA ARG A 244 19.79 -10.68 -10.15
C ARG A 244 19.53 -10.16 -8.74
N ASN A 245 18.47 -10.62 -8.10
CA ASN A 245 18.14 -10.36 -6.71
C ASN A 245 17.99 -11.68 -5.95
N PRO A 246 19.07 -12.50 -5.78
CA PRO A 246 19.01 -13.63 -4.87
C PRO A 246 18.77 -13.08 -3.47
N GLY A 247 17.59 -13.41 -2.90
CA GLY A 247 17.16 -12.99 -1.57
C GLY A 247 18.00 -13.59 -0.47
#